data_dc8bb780c1376f6392e641735e89f099
#
_entry.id   dc8bb780c1376f6392e641735e89f099
#
_cell.length_a   1.000
_cell.length_b   1.000
_cell.length_c   1.000
_cell.angle_alpha   90.00
_cell.angle_beta   90.00
_cell.angle_gamma   90.00
#
_symmetry.space_group_name_H-M   'P 1'
#
loop_
_entity.id
_entity.type
_entity.pdbx_description
1 polymer ?
#
loop_
_entity_poly.entity_id
_entity_poly.type
_entity_poly.pdbx_seq_one_letter_code
_entity_poly.pdbx_strand_id
1 'polypeptide(L)'
;MAKPGKLQTSLEYALARTILSALGILPRPLAIGIGLTIGRLAYVLPGNLRRTGKRNLEIAFPELPEPERQRLLRGCFASLGRLLGEFSQLPRATPESLRRIIEYDEVGLAHLREAEKNKRGVIFLTGHLGVWELHSFGWSALEYPLSFLVRPLDNPRIEAMIEAVRTRFGNRAIDKQSAARQSLRVLREGGTLGILSDLNTQTREGVFVPFFGKLACTTAGIATLALKTDAVVIPTCAVWNKERKRYFFHGDPPVRTNSTGGSDRKSVV
;
A
#
# COMPACT_ATOMS: atom_id res chain seq x y z
N MET A 1 -0.76 -24.38 -3.58
CA MET A 1 0.02 -24.72 -2.39
C MET A 1 -0.90 -25.40 -1.39
N ALA A 2 -0.44 -26.44 -0.67
CA ALA A 2 -1.23 -27.07 0.39
C ALA A 2 -1.49 -26.05 1.53
N LYS A 3 -2.68 -26.07 2.12
CA LYS A 3 -2.99 -25.21 3.28
C LYS A 3 -2.06 -25.58 4.45
N PRO A 4 -1.48 -24.61 5.16
CA PRO A 4 -0.61 -24.88 6.30
C PRO A 4 -1.37 -25.68 7.39
N GLY A 5 -0.66 -26.60 8.03
CA GLY A 5 -1.23 -27.41 9.12
C GLY A 5 -1.62 -26.54 10.34
N LYS A 6 -2.57 -27.02 11.16
CA LYS A 6 -3.05 -26.27 12.35
C LYS A 6 -1.93 -25.84 13.29
N LEU A 7 -0.91 -26.71 13.51
CA LEU A 7 0.24 -26.39 14.36
C LEU A 7 1.09 -25.27 13.76
N GLN A 8 1.42 -25.37 12.47
CA GLN A 8 2.16 -24.32 11.76
C GLN A 8 1.44 -22.98 11.84
N THR A 9 0.13 -22.94 11.53
CA THR A 9 -0.72 -21.74 11.62
C THR A 9 -0.68 -21.12 13.01
N SER A 10 -0.70 -21.96 14.07
CA SER A 10 -0.66 -21.46 15.46
C SER A 10 0.71 -20.93 15.84
N LEU A 11 1.80 -21.55 15.40
CA LEU A 11 3.16 -21.09 15.67
C LEU A 11 3.46 -19.78 14.94
N GLU A 12 3.09 -19.67 13.65
CA GLU A 12 3.23 -18.44 12.88
C GLU A 12 2.47 -17.28 13.52
N TYR A 13 1.23 -17.53 13.94
CA TYR A 13 0.43 -16.52 14.64
C TYR A 13 1.03 -16.11 15.97
N ALA A 14 1.46 -17.07 16.80
CA ALA A 14 2.07 -16.79 18.10
C ALA A 14 3.35 -15.95 17.91
N LEU A 15 4.19 -16.29 16.95
CA LEU A 15 5.41 -15.54 16.63
C LEU A 15 5.09 -14.12 16.16
N ALA A 16 4.20 -13.98 15.17
CA ALA A 16 3.79 -12.67 14.65
C ALA A 16 3.18 -11.78 15.75
N ARG A 17 2.27 -12.33 16.55
CA ARG A 17 1.64 -11.64 17.68
C ARG A 17 2.66 -11.21 18.73
N THR A 18 3.60 -12.09 19.09
CA THR A 18 4.64 -11.78 20.08
C THR A 18 5.53 -10.64 19.59
N ILE A 19 6.01 -10.70 18.34
CA ILE A 19 6.87 -9.65 17.76
C ILE A 19 6.12 -8.32 17.72
N LEU A 20 4.90 -8.29 17.19
CA LEU A 20 4.11 -7.06 17.06
C LEU A 20 3.73 -6.49 18.43
N SER A 21 3.39 -7.34 19.41
CA SER A 21 3.07 -6.89 20.76
C SER A 21 4.30 -6.35 21.48
N ALA A 22 5.44 -7.04 21.40
CA ALA A 22 6.69 -6.61 22.01
C ALA A 22 7.18 -5.27 21.45
N LEU A 23 7.11 -5.08 20.13
CA LEU A 23 7.42 -3.80 19.49
C LEU A 23 6.38 -2.73 19.84
N GLY A 24 5.11 -3.12 19.92
CA GLY A 24 3.99 -2.19 20.18
C GLY A 24 4.01 -1.59 21.60
N ILE A 25 4.62 -2.22 22.59
CA ILE A 25 4.76 -1.65 23.94
C ILE A 25 5.92 -0.66 24.06
N LEU A 26 6.85 -0.67 23.11
CA LEU A 26 8.01 0.21 23.13
C LEU A 26 7.66 1.62 22.63
N PRO A 27 8.40 2.64 23.06
CA PRO A 27 8.35 3.95 22.41
C PRO A 27 8.62 3.84 20.90
N ARG A 28 7.86 4.56 20.09
CA ARG A 28 7.90 4.50 18.63
C ARG A 28 9.33 4.55 18.04
N PRO A 29 10.27 5.44 18.48
CA PRO A 29 11.63 5.45 17.94
C PRO A 29 12.40 4.14 18.16
N LEU A 30 12.18 3.48 19.31
CA LEU A 30 12.82 2.20 19.63
C LEU A 30 12.21 1.07 18.77
N ALA A 31 10.90 1.01 18.64
CA ALA A 31 10.23 0.03 17.78
C ALA A 31 10.71 0.14 16.33
N ILE A 32 10.84 1.37 15.79
CA ILE A 32 11.36 1.62 14.45
C ILE A 32 12.86 1.21 14.38
N GLY A 33 13.67 1.54 15.38
CA GLY A 33 15.09 1.19 15.43
C GLY A 33 15.30 -0.32 15.38
N ILE A 34 14.54 -1.07 16.17
CA ILE A 34 14.55 -2.54 16.15
C ILE A 34 14.07 -3.07 14.81
N GLY A 35 12.97 -2.54 14.28
CA GLY A 35 12.46 -2.92 12.96
C GLY A 35 13.50 -2.71 11.86
N LEU A 36 14.17 -1.55 11.83
CA LEU A 36 15.26 -1.27 10.89
C LEU A 36 16.42 -2.28 11.02
N THR A 37 16.75 -2.67 12.25
CA THR A 37 17.81 -3.67 12.51
C THR A 37 17.38 -5.03 11.98
N ILE A 38 16.13 -5.46 12.21
CA ILE A 38 15.57 -6.70 11.65
C ILE A 38 15.63 -6.66 10.11
N GLY A 39 15.24 -5.57 9.48
CA GLY A 39 15.32 -5.40 8.03
C GLY A 39 16.75 -5.52 7.50
N ARG A 40 17.72 -4.90 8.17
CA ARG A 40 19.15 -5.01 7.80
C ARG A 40 19.69 -6.43 7.96
N LEU A 41 19.32 -7.10 9.03
CA LEU A 41 19.70 -8.52 9.24
C LEU A 41 19.08 -9.42 8.16
N ALA A 42 17.81 -9.21 7.81
CA ALA A 42 17.14 -9.93 6.73
C ALA A 42 17.85 -9.74 5.36
N TYR A 43 18.44 -8.56 5.12
CA TYR A 43 19.26 -8.34 3.92
C TYR A 43 20.54 -9.17 3.92
N VAL A 44 21.21 -9.30 5.08
CA VAL A 44 22.49 -10.05 5.20
C VAL A 44 22.25 -11.57 5.03
N LEU A 45 21.13 -12.07 5.53
CA LEU A 45 20.80 -13.49 5.42
C LEU A 45 20.56 -13.87 3.96
N PRO A 46 21.16 -15.01 3.50
CA PRO A 46 20.90 -15.51 2.16
C PRO A 46 19.44 -15.94 2.03
N GLY A 47 18.76 -15.45 0.99
CA GLY A 47 17.35 -15.78 0.79
C GLY A 47 16.80 -15.41 -0.57
N ASN A 48 15.63 -15.97 -0.87
CA ASN A 48 14.94 -15.75 -2.14
C ASN A 48 14.57 -14.28 -2.34
N LEU A 49 14.16 -13.59 -1.27
CA LEU A 49 13.78 -12.16 -1.33
C LEU A 49 14.93 -11.28 -1.82
N ARG A 50 16.15 -11.51 -1.32
CA ARG A 50 17.32 -10.75 -1.77
C ARG A 50 17.66 -11.03 -3.24
N ARG A 51 17.57 -12.28 -3.68
CA ARG A 51 17.78 -12.66 -5.10
C ARG A 51 16.74 -12.02 -6.01
N THR A 52 15.48 -12.09 -5.61
CA THR A 52 14.37 -11.48 -6.35
C THR A 52 14.53 -9.95 -6.43
N GLY A 53 14.83 -9.30 -5.30
CA GLY A 53 15.06 -7.86 -5.27
C GLY A 53 16.24 -7.43 -6.13
N LYS A 54 17.35 -8.18 -6.12
CA LYS A 54 18.49 -7.93 -7.01
C LYS A 54 18.06 -8.01 -8.47
N ARG A 55 17.36 -9.09 -8.86
CA ARG A 55 16.88 -9.29 -10.23
C ARG A 55 15.93 -8.18 -10.67
N ASN A 56 15.02 -7.76 -9.79
CA ASN A 56 14.08 -6.68 -10.09
C ASN A 56 14.80 -5.35 -10.34
N LEU A 57 15.85 -5.04 -9.54
CA LEU A 57 16.65 -3.83 -9.75
C LEU A 57 17.49 -3.88 -11.03
N GLU A 58 17.99 -5.05 -11.43
CA GLU A 58 18.65 -5.24 -12.72
C GLU A 58 17.71 -4.98 -13.90
N ILE A 59 16.44 -5.33 -13.76
CA ILE A 59 15.42 -5.09 -14.79
C ILE A 59 15.01 -3.62 -14.82
N ALA A 60 14.79 -3.02 -13.64
CA ALA A 60 14.27 -1.66 -13.53
C ALA A 60 15.34 -0.58 -13.82
N PHE A 61 16.58 -0.84 -13.44
CA PHE A 61 17.70 0.10 -13.54
C PHE A 61 18.94 -0.58 -14.11
N PRO A 62 18.89 -1.06 -15.36
CA PRO A 62 20.02 -1.75 -15.98
C PRO A 62 21.28 -0.88 -16.11
N GLU A 63 21.09 0.44 -16.22
CA GLU A 63 22.15 1.45 -16.36
C GLU A 63 22.88 1.77 -15.06
N LEU A 64 22.25 1.48 -13.90
CA LEU A 64 22.88 1.78 -12.62
C LEU A 64 24.02 0.79 -12.31
N PRO A 65 25.16 1.28 -11.78
CA PRO A 65 26.23 0.43 -11.29
C PRO A 65 25.78 -0.52 -10.18
N GLU A 66 26.35 -1.72 -10.13
CA GLU A 66 26.01 -2.72 -9.10
C GLU A 66 26.08 -2.19 -7.65
N PRO A 67 27.06 -1.37 -7.24
CA PRO A 67 27.09 -0.81 -5.89
C PRO A 67 25.85 0.06 -5.57
N GLU A 68 25.34 0.80 -6.55
CA GLU A 68 24.15 1.62 -6.37
C GLU A 68 22.89 0.77 -6.28
N ARG A 69 22.73 -0.23 -7.16
CA ARG A 69 21.63 -1.20 -7.05
C ARG A 69 21.63 -1.90 -5.70
N GLN A 70 22.79 -2.28 -5.18
CA GLN A 70 22.91 -2.86 -3.84
C GLN A 70 22.54 -1.87 -2.73
N ARG A 71 22.85 -0.59 -2.89
CA ARG A 71 22.44 0.47 -1.96
C ARG A 71 20.92 0.60 -1.93
N LEU A 72 20.27 0.61 -3.10
CA LEU A 72 18.82 0.64 -3.22
C LEU A 72 18.18 -0.60 -2.57
N LEU A 73 18.72 -1.78 -2.85
CA LEU A 73 18.23 -3.03 -2.27
C LEU A 73 18.31 -3.03 -0.74
N ARG A 74 19.43 -2.58 -0.17
CA ARG A 74 19.55 -2.39 1.28
C ARG A 74 18.51 -1.42 1.82
N GLY A 75 18.25 -0.33 1.07
CA GLY A 75 17.21 0.62 1.39
C GLY A 75 15.81 0.00 1.43
N CYS A 76 15.48 -0.88 0.47
CA CYS A 76 14.21 -1.62 0.46
C CYS A 76 14.03 -2.50 1.71
N PHE A 77 15.06 -3.26 2.08
CA PHE A 77 14.99 -4.10 3.29
C PHE A 77 14.88 -3.24 4.57
N ALA A 78 15.59 -2.13 4.65
CA ALA A 78 15.45 -1.19 5.76
C ALA A 78 14.03 -0.58 5.81
N SER A 79 13.43 -0.28 4.65
CA SER A 79 12.05 0.22 4.57
C SER A 79 11.02 -0.81 5.05
N LEU A 80 11.19 -2.09 4.71
CA LEU A 80 10.36 -3.18 5.24
C LEU A 80 10.50 -3.30 6.77
N GLY A 81 11.72 -3.16 7.28
CA GLY A 81 11.95 -3.12 8.73
C GLY A 81 11.27 -1.92 9.41
N ARG A 82 11.30 -0.74 8.77
CA ARG A 82 10.56 0.44 9.25
C ARG A 82 9.06 0.19 9.23
N LEU A 83 8.53 -0.41 8.17
CA LEU A 83 7.12 -0.78 8.09
C LEU A 83 6.71 -1.67 9.27
N LEU A 84 7.52 -2.68 9.63
CA LEU A 84 7.25 -3.53 10.79
C LEU A 84 7.18 -2.72 12.08
N GLY A 85 8.14 -1.82 12.31
CA GLY A 85 8.15 -0.94 13.48
C GLY A 85 6.94 -0.01 13.55
N GLU A 86 6.58 0.64 12.45
CA GLU A 86 5.39 1.51 12.39
C GLU A 86 4.09 0.73 12.56
N PHE A 87 3.95 -0.41 11.86
CA PHE A 87 2.74 -1.23 11.95
C PHE A 87 2.48 -1.69 13.39
N SER A 88 3.53 -2.01 14.15
CA SER A 88 3.41 -2.38 15.55
C SER A 88 2.80 -1.30 16.45
N GLN A 89 2.90 -0.02 16.05
CA GLN A 89 2.38 1.13 16.79
C GLN A 89 0.91 1.46 16.45
N LEU A 90 0.42 1.00 15.29
CA LEU A 90 -0.93 1.32 14.81
C LEU A 90 -2.06 0.88 15.75
N PRO A 91 -1.98 -0.26 16.49
CA PRO A 91 -3.00 -0.63 17.47
C PRO A 91 -3.23 0.40 18.59
N ARG A 92 -2.25 1.25 18.84
CA ARG A 92 -2.31 2.30 19.87
C ARG A 92 -2.39 3.71 19.30
N ALA A 93 -2.32 3.84 17.97
CA ALA A 93 -2.38 5.14 17.32
C ALA A 93 -3.73 5.82 17.58
N THR A 94 -3.69 7.15 17.73
CA THR A 94 -4.85 8.03 17.71
C THR A 94 -4.74 8.99 16.54
N PRO A 95 -5.85 9.61 16.07
CA PRO A 95 -5.77 10.62 15.03
C PRO A 95 -4.75 11.71 15.35
N GLU A 96 -4.67 12.17 16.61
CA GLU A 96 -3.72 13.20 17.05
C GLU A 96 -2.27 12.71 16.96
N SER A 97 -2.00 11.46 17.33
CA SER A 97 -0.66 10.89 17.22
C SER A 97 -0.21 10.72 15.78
N LEU A 98 -1.13 10.39 14.87
CA LEU A 98 -0.88 10.28 13.43
C LEU A 98 -0.60 11.66 12.80
N ARG A 99 -1.40 12.69 13.12
CA ARG A 99 -1.18 14.07 12.64
C ARG A 99 0.18 14.64 13.06
N ARG A 100 0.77 14.18 14.16
CA ARG A 100 2.12 14.60 14.58
C ARG A 100 3.24 14.05 13.72
N ILE A 101 3.03 12.91 13.08
CA ILE A 101 4.04 12.19 12.31
C ILE A 101 3.78 12.23 10.81
N ILE A 102 2.66 12.77 10.37
CA ILE A 102 2.27 12.89 8.97
C ILE A 102 2.21 14.37 8.59
N GLU A 103 2.71 14.69 7.43
CA GLU A 103 2.58 15.96 6.74
C GLU A 103 1.88 15.69 5.40
N TYR A 104 0.84 16.44 5.12
CA TYR A 104 0.05 16.25 3.91
C TYR A 104 0.44 17.26 2.85
N ASP A 105 0.45 16.84 1.61
CA ASP A 105 0.59 17.70 0.46
C ASP A 105 -0.71 18.50 0.24
N GLU A 106 -0.63 19.81 0.32
CA GLU A 106 -1.79 20.68 0.11
C GLU A 106 -2.36 20.56 -1.30
N VAL A 107 -1.55 20.28 -2.31
CA VAL A 107 -2.01 20.07 -3.69
C VAL A 107 -2.84 18.81 -3.77
N GLY A 108 -2.36 17.70 -3.21
CA GLY A 108 -3.10 16.45 -3.14
C GLY A 108 -4.40 16.57 -2.34
N LEU A 109 -4.38 17.30 -1.22
CA LEU A 109 -5.58 17.60 -0.43
C LEU A 109 -6.60 18.45 -1.20
N ALA A 110 -6.16 19.41 -2.00
CA ALA A 110 -7.06 20.22 -2.81
C ALA A 110 -7.85 19.37 -3.81
N HIS A 111 -7.19 18.42 -4.47
CA HIS A 111 -7.85 17.49 -5.40
C HIS A 111 -8.88 16.59 -4.70
N LEU A 112 -8.56 16.13 -3.49
CA LEU A 112 -9.49 15.32 -2.69
C LEU A 112 -10.72 16.13 -2.29
N ARG A 113 -10.54 17.35 -1.77
CA ARG A 113 -11.63 18.26 -1.39
C ARG A 113 -12.51 18.64 -2.59
N GLU A 114 -11.92 18.84 -3.77
CA GLU A 114 -12.66 19.11 -4.99
C GLU A 114 -13.54 17.92 -5.41
N ALA A 115 -13.00 16.71 -5.34
CA ALA A 115 -13.77 15.48 -5.62
C ALA A 115 -14.95 15.34 -4.64
N GLU A 116 -14.73 15.56 -3.36
CA GLU A 116 -15.75 15.53 -2.31
C GLU A 116 -16.85 16.58 -2.56
N LYS A 117 -16.48 17.84 -2.85
CA LYS A 117 -17.42 18.92 -3.19
C LYS A 117 -18.31 18.54 -4.36
N ASN A 118 -17.77 17.84 -5.35
CA ASN A 118 -18.48 17.36 -6.53
C ASN A 118 -19.18 16.01 -6.32
N LYS A 119 -19.17 15.47 -5.10
CA LYS A 119 -19.74 14.14 -4.73
C LYS A 119 -19.22 13.00 -5.61
N ARG A 120 -17.98 13.11 -6.10
CA ARG A 120 -17.34 12.08 -6.91
C ARG A 120 -16.59 11.11 -6.01
N GLY A 121 -16.68 9.82 -6.31
CA GLY A 121 -15.84 8.82 -5.68
C GLY A 121 -14.35 9.06 -5.99
N VAL A 122 -13.48 8.63 -5.11
CA VAL A 122 -12.03 8.79 -5.26
C VAL A 122 -11.35 7.42 -5.26
N ILE A 123 -10.43 7.22 -6.19
CA ILE A 123 -9.51 6.08 -6.19
C ILE A 123 -8.12 6.61 -5.84
N PHE A 124 -7.62 6.26 -4.66
CA PHE A 124 -6.21 6.42 -4.34
C PHE A 124 -5.40 5.30 -4.99
N LEU A 125 -4.67 5.67 -6.03
CA LEU A 125 -3.80 4.76 -6.76
C LEU A 125 -2.41 4.78 -6.11
N THR A 126 -2.01 3.68 -5.51
CA THR A 126 -0.75 3.58 -4.78
C THR A 126 -0.05 2.23 -5.04
N GLY A 127 1.05 1.97 -4.36
CA GLY A 127 1.81 0.74 -4.44
C GLY A 127 2.38 0.34 -3.07
N HIS A 128 3.08 -0.78 -3.02
CA HIS A 128 3.81 -1.25 -1.83
C HIS A 128 5.08 -0.40 -1.61
N LEU A 129 4.90 0.94 -1.59
CA LEU A 129 5.96 1.93 -1.43
C LEU A 129 5.98 2.48 0.00
N GLY A 130 7.15 2.52 0.61
CA GLY A 130 7.34 3.11 1.93
C GLY A 130 6.54 2.37 3.01
N VAL A 131 5.72 3.12 3.75
CA VAL A 131 4.87 2.58 4.84
C VAL A 131 3.40 2.64 4.41
N TRP A 132 3.05 1.83 3.39
CA TRP A 132 1.71 1.82 2.79
C TRP A 132 0.59 1.51 3.79
N GLU A 133 0.86 0.77 4.86
CA GLU A 133 -0.13 0.54 5.93
C GLU A 133 -0.47 1.85 6.65
N LEU A 134 0.53 2.69 6.94
CA LEU A 134 0.29 4.00 7.56
C LEU A 134 -0.52 4.93 6.65
N HIS A 135 -0.43 4.75 5.32
CA HIS A 135 -1.11 5.59 4.35
C HIS A 135 -2.64 5.57 4.55
N SER A 136 -3.25 4.40 4.72
CA SER A 136 -4.69 4.30 4.98
C SER A 136 -5.10 4.93 6.31
N PHE A 137 -4.29 4.78 7.35
CA PHE A 137 -4.53 5.40 8.65
C PHE A 137 -4.40 6.92 8.63
N GLY A 138 -3.45 7.42 7.87
CA GLY A 138 -3.25 8.86 7.73
C GLY A 138 -4.47 9.54 7.13
N TRP A 139 -5.02 9.01 6.04
CA TRP A 139 -6.23 9.57 5.45
C TRP A 139 -7.43 9.47 6.39
N SER A 140 -7.61 8.35 7.08
CA SER A 140 -8.68 8.20 8.08
C SER A 140 -8.54 9.17 9.25
N ALA A 141 -7.32 9.54 9.63
CA ALA A 141 -7.08 10.55 10.67
C ALA A 141 -7.50 11.97 10.25
N LEU A 142 -7.73 12.22 8.95
CA LEU A 142 -8.32 13.42 8.38
C LEU A 142 -9.81 13.24 8.04
N GLU A 143 -10.48 12.20 8.58
CA GLU A 143 -11.88 11.90 8.33
C GLU A 143 -12.19 11.40 6.90
N TYR A 144 -11.16 10.93 6.17
CA TYR A 144 -11.30 10.26 4.87
C TYR A 144 -11.07 8.74 5.00
N PRO A 145 -12.02 7.97 5.56
CA PRO A 145 -11.87 6.53 5.70
C PRO A 145 -11.84 5.86 4.33
N LEU A 146 -10.93 4.89 4.19
CA LEU A 146 -10.74 4.16 2.94
C LEU A 146 -11.46 2.81 2.96
N SER A 147 -12.04 2.46 1.83
CA SER A 147 -12.27 1.06 1.49
C SER A 147 -11.05 0.55 0.72
N PHE A 148 -10.58 -0.66 1.01
CA PHE A 148 -9.40 -1.22 0.33
C PHE A 148 -9.59 -2.69 0.00
N LEU A 149 -9.04 -3.08 -1.16
CA LEU A 149 -9.10 -4.47 -1.61
C LEU A 149 -8.04 -5.28 -0.88
N VAL A 150 -8.44 -6.41 -0.29
CA VAL A 150 -7.53 -7.34 0.35
C VAL A 150 -7.55 -8.70 -0.33
N ARG A 151 -6.38 -9.33 -0.39
CA ARG A 151 -6.27 -10.75 -0.59
C ARG A 151 -6.05 -11.37 0.78
N PRO A 152 -6.94 -12.28 1.24
CA PRO A 152 -6.76 -12.95 2.52
C PRO A 152 -5.39 -13.62 2.62
N LEU A 153 -4.75 -13.52 3.77
CA LEU A 153 -3.51 -14.20 4.06
C LEU A 153 -3.75 -15.70 4.24
N ASP A 154 -2.74 -16.51 3.95
CA ASP A 154 -2.83 -17.97 4.09
C ASP A 154 -3.11 -18.40 5.54
N ASN A 155 -2.69 -17.59 6.52
CA ASN A 155 -2.96 -17.81 7.95
C ASN A 155 -4.14 -16.95 8.42
N PRO A 156 -5.34 -17.54 8.66
CA PRO A 156 -6.54 -16.78 8.98
C PRO A 156 -6.48 -16.06 10.34
N ARG A 157 -5.62 -16.52 11.28
CA ARG A 157 -5.46 -15.85 12.57
C ARG A 157 -4.61 -14.58 12.44
N ILE A 158 -3.59 -14.62 11.56
CA ILE A 158 -2.80 -13.42 11.22
C ILE A 158 -3.67 -12.45 10.43
N GLU A 159 -4.46 -12.94 9.47
CA GLU A 159 -5.40 -12.11 8.71
C GLU A 159 -6.34 -11.36 9.64
N ALA A 160 -7.03 -12.05 10.55
CA ALA A 160 -7.96 -11.43 11.50
C ALA A 160 -7.27 -10.38 12.39
N MET A 161 -6.02 -10.65 12.82
CA MET A 161 -5.24 -9.71 13.63
C MET A 161 -4.89 -8.43 12.84
N ILE A 162 -4.48 -8.58 11.59
CA ILE A 162 -4.11 -7.44 10.71
C ILE A 162 -5.36 -6.66 10.31
N GLU A 163 -6.45 -7.35 9.94
CA GLU A 163 -7.71 -6.71 9.57
C GLU A 163 -8.28 -5.88 10.74
N ALA A 164 -8.24 -6.41 11.96
CA ALA A 164 -8.67 -5.67 13.16
C ALA A 164 -7.87 -4.37 13.36
N VAL A 165 -6.61 -4.32 12.94
CA VAL A 165 -5.82 -3.09 12.93
C VAL A 165 -6.26 -2.20 11.77
N ARG A 166 -6.29 -2.71 10.55
CA ARG A 166 -6.59 -1.94 9.32
C ARG A 166 -7.95 -1.26 9.32
N THR A 167 -8.96 -1.90 9.93
CA THR A 167 -10.34 -1.38 9.95
C THR A 167 -10.61 -0.33 11.03
N ARG A 168 -9.59 0.04 11.80
CA ARG A 168 -9.71 1.16 12.73
C ARG A 168 -9.97 2.47 11.99
N PHE A 169 -10.56 3.43 12.70
CA PHE A 169 -10.90 4.76 12.18
C PHE A 169 -11.84 4.76 10.97
N GLY A 170 -12.71 3.72 10.85
CA GLY A 170 -13.73 3.66 9.81
C GLY A 170 -13.28 3.06 8.48
N ASN A 171 -12.02 2.66 8.35
CA ASN A 171 -11.56 1.93 7.16
C ASN A 171 -12.31 0.60 7.00
N ARG A 172 -12.47 0.13 5.75
CA ARG A 172 -13.20 -1.10 5.41
C ARG A 172 -12.40 -1.98 4.48
N ALA A 173 -12.22 -3.24 4.87
CA ALA A 173 -11.69 -4.26 3.98
C ALA A 173 -12.80 -4.74 3.03
N ILE A 174 -12.47 -4.87 1.75
CA ILE A 174 -13.35 -5.44 0.72
C ILE A 174 -12.77 -6.77 0.28
N ASP A 175 -13.55 -7.85 0.47
CA ASP A 175 -13.17 -9.19 0.04
C ASP A 175 -13.07 -9.28 -1.49
N LYS A 176 -12.03 -9.96 -1.98
CA LYS A 176 -11.78 -10.16 -3.40
C LYS A 176 -12.96 -10.78 -4.16
N GLN A 177 -13.75 -11.65 -3.52
CA GLN A 177 -14.90 -12.31 -4.17
C GLN A 177 -16.03 -11.34 -4.52
N SER A 178 -16.19 -10.27 -3.75
CA SER A 178 -17.19 -9.23 -3.96
C SER A 178 -16.60 -7.89 -4.42
N ALA A 179 -15.31 -7.88 -4.71
CA ALA A 179 -14.52 -6.67 -4.96
C ALA A 179 -15.16 -5.73 -5.99
N ALA A 180 -15.51 -6.22 -7.17
CA ALA A 180 -16.05 -5.38 -8.25
C ALA A 180 -17.37 -4.68 -7.84
N ARG A 181 -18.31 -5.42 -7.24
CA ARG A 181 -19.62 -4.87 -6.83
C ARG A 181 -19.47 -3.86 -5.69
N GLN A 182 -18.72 -4.21 -4.67
CA GLN A 182 -18.53 -3.33 -3.52
C GLN A 182 -17.72 -2.06 -3.89
N SER A 183 -16.69 -2.19 -4.71
CA SER A 183 -15.92 -1.03 -5.20
C SER A 183 -16.78 -0.07 -6.02
N LEU A 184 -17.61 -0.60 -6.94
CA LEU A 184 -18.56 0.21 -7.70
C LEU A 184 -19.54 0.95 -6.78
N ARG A 185 -20.03 0.28 -5.74
CA ARG A 185 -20.93 0.88 -4.76
C ARG A 185 -20.26 2.00 -3.99
N VAL A 186 -19.09 1.74 -3.40
CA VAL A 186 -18.30 2.75 -2.65
C VAL A 186 -18.09 4.01 -3.50
N LEU A 187 -17.64 3.84 -4.74
CA LEU A 187 -17.33 4.98 -5.62
C LEU A 187 -18.59 5.75 -6.05
N ARG A 188 -19.71 5.06 -6.30
CA ARG A 188 -20.98 5.72 -6.64
C ARG A 188 -21.61 6.48 -5.47
N GLU A 189 -21.32 6.05 -4.26
CA GLU A 189 -21.72 6.73 -3.02
C GLU A 189 -20.77 7.89 -2.64
N GLY A 190 -19.80 8.24 -3.50
CA GLY A 190 -18.81 9.31 -3.25
C GLY A 190 -17.69 8.90 -2.28
N GLY A 191 -17.58 7.61 -1.96
CA GLY A 191 -16.55 7.11 -1.04
C GLY A 191 -15.17 6.97 -1.68
N THR A 192 -14.19 6.64 -0.84
CA THR A 192 -12.78 6.51 -1.24
C THR A 192 -12.32 5.06 -1.26
N LEU A 193 -11.68 4.66 -2.36
CA LEU A 193 -11.13 3.33 -2.56
C LEU A 193 -9.61 3.40 -2.67
N GLY A 194 -8.88 2.71 -1.79
CA GLY A 194 -7.42 2.57 -1.87
C GLY A 194 -7.02 1.30 -2.62
N ILE A 195 -6.17 1.42 -3.63
CA ILE A 195 -5.72 0.29 -4.44
C ILE A 195 -4.20 0.31 -4.58
N LEU A 196 -3.55 -0.81 -4.20
CA LEU A 196 -2.15 -1.06 -4.51
C LEU A 196 -2.08 -1.77 -5.86
N SER A 197 -1.52 -1.10 -6.88
CA SER A 197 -1.59 -1.52 -8.28
C SER A 197 -0.26 -2.00 -8.87
N ASP A 198 0.76 -2.12 -8.06
CA ASP A 198 2.14 -2.41 -8.45
C ASP A 198 2.47 -3.91 -8.59
N LEU A 199 1.47 -4.78 -8.48
CA LEU A 199 1.65 -6.21 -8.67
C LEU A 199 1.19 -6.67 -10.05
N ASN A 200 1.92 -7.64 -10.63
CA ASN A 200 1.48 -8.33 -11.83
C ASN A 200 0.15 -9.04 -11.64
N THR A 201 -0.71 -8.96 -12.65
CA THR A 201 -1.94 -9.75 -12.73
C THR A 201 -1.87 -10.84 -13.80
N GLN A 202 -2.86 -11.72 -13.85
CA GLN A 202 -2.96 -12.73 -14.90
C GLN A 202 -3.33 -12.08 -16.23
N THR A 203 -2.79 -12.62 -17.34
CA THR A 203 -2.99 -12.08 -18.71
C THR A 203 -4.46 -11.90 -19.09
N ARG A 204 -5.34 -12.77 -18.60
CA ARG A 204 -6.79 -12.69 -18.84
C ARG A 204 -7.48 -11.53 -18.12
N GLU A 205 -6.87 -10.98 -17.07
CA GLU A 205 -7.42 -9.96 -16.20
C GLU A 205 -6.72 -8.61 -16.35
N GLY A 206 -5.68 -8.54 -17.20
CA GLY A 206 -4.80 -7.39 -17.31
C GLY A 206 -4.57 -6.91 -18.72
N VAL A 207 -3.86 -5.81 -18.78
CA VAL A 207 -3.32 -5.20 -19.98
C VAL A 207 -1.81 -5.07 -19.85
N PHE A 208 -1.09 -5.18 -20.97
CA PHE A 208 0.34 -4.98 -20.97
C PHE A 208 0.66 -3.50 -21.15
N VAL A 209 1.38 -2.95 -20.17
CA VAL A 209 1.82 -1.55 -20.16
C VAL A 209 3.33 -1.47 -19.94
N PRO A 210 4.00 -0.44 -20.45
CA PRO A 210 5.41 -0.22 -20.14
C PRO A 210 5.59 0.10 -18.66
N PHE A 211 6.49 -0.64 -17.98
CA PHE A 211 6.92 -0.42 -16.62
C PHE A 211 8.42 -0.62 -16.52
N PHE A 212 9.18 0.42 -16.23
CA PHE A 212 10.64 0.44 -16.30
C PHE A 212 11.17 -0.11 -17.65
N GLY A 213 10.59 0.35 -18.75
CA GLY A 213 10.99 -0.06 -20.09
C GLY A 213 10.67 -1.52 -20.48
N LYS A 214 9.97 -2.25 -19.65
CA LYS A 214 9.49 -3.61 -19.92
C LYS A 214 7.97 -3.66 -19.88
N LEU A 215 7.37 -4.56 -20.68
CA LEU A 215 5.94 -4.78 -20.61
C LEU A 215 5.58 -5.58 -19.36
N ALA A 216 4.74 -5.00 -18.50
CA ALA A 216 4.18 -5.63 -17.31
C ALA A 216 2.67 -5.79 -17.47
N CYS A 217 2.13 -6.92 -17.01
CA CYS A 217 0.70 -7.18 -17.04
C CYS A 217 0.03 -6.54 -15.82
N THR A 218 -0.63 -5.41 -16.03
CA THR A 218 -1.29 -4.61 -14.98
C THR A 218 -2.79 -4.80 -15.03
N THR A 219 -3.46 -4.76 -13.88
CA THR A 219 -4.91 -4.94 -13.80
C THR A 219 -5.66 -3.81 -14.54
N ALA A 220 -6.58 -4.18 -15.43
CA ALA A 220 -7.49 -3.24 -16.09
C ALA A 220 -8.66 -2.82 -15.19
N GLY A 221 -8.79 -3.42 -14.00
CA GLY A 221 -9.92 -3.20 -13.09
C GLY A 221 -10.04 -1.76 -12.61
N ILE A 222 -8.92 -1.08 -12.36
CA ILE A 222 -8.90 0.31 -11.87
C ILE A 222 -9.47 1.24 -12.92
N ALA A 223 -8.98 1.14 -14.16
CA ALA A 223 -9.48 1.90 -15.29
C ALA A 223 -10.98 1.67 -15.51
N THR A 224 -11.40 0.40 -15.43
CA THR A 224 -12.82 0.03 -15.57
C THR A 224 -13.69 0.64 -14.45
N LEU A 225 -13.21 0.65 -13.21
CA LEU A 225 -13.91 1.27 -12.09
C LEU A 225 -14.03 2.78 -12.30
N ALA A 226 -12.92 3.46 -12.62
CA ALA A 226 -12.91 4.90 -12.85
C ALA A 226 -13.88 5.32 -13.98
N LEU A 227 -13.82 4.64 -15.13
CA LEU A 227 -14.70 4.95 -16.27
C LEU A 227 -16.19 4.67 -15.98
N LYS A 228 -16.51 3.63 -15.19
CA LYS A 228 -17.90 3.28 -14.86
C LYS A 228 -18.53 4.14 -13.77
N THR A 229 -17.74 4.83 -12.98
CA THR A 229 -18.20 5.60 -11.83
C THR A 229 -17.88 7.08 -11.91
N ASP A 230 -17.17 7.51 -12.93
CA ASP A 230 -16.59 8.86 -13.05
C ASP A 230 -15.74 9.24 -11.82
N ALA A 231 -15.15 8.25 -11.15
CA ALA A 231 -14.32 8.47 -9.98
C ALA A 231 -13.03 9.21 -10.34
N VAL A 232 -12.58 10.07 -9.45
CA VAL A 232 -11.30 10.77 -9.57
C VAL A 232 -10.17 9.82 -9.17
N VAL A 233 -9.21 9.58 -10.06
CA VAL A 233 -8.03 8.74 -9.77
C VAL A 233 -6.87 9.64 -9.36
N ILE A 234 -6.44 9.55 -8.10
CA ILE A 234 -5.34 10.34 -7.54
C ILE A 234 -4.18 9.39 -7.22
N PRO A 235 -3.06 9.45 -7.96
CA PRO A 235 -1.84 8.76 -7.56
C PRO A 235 -1.34 9.33 -6.24
N THR A 236 -0.98 8.44 -5.29
CA THR A 236 -0.58 8.91 -3.96
C THR A 236 0.40 7.96 -3.30
N CYS A 237 1.28 8.50 -2.47
CA CYS A 237 2.23 7.71 -1.70
C CYS A 237 2.55 8.35 -0.35
N ALA A 238 3.08 7.52 0.56
CA ALA A 238 3.56 7.94 1.87
C ALA A 238 5.07 7.67 1.99
N VAL A 239 5.87 8.72 1.97
CA VAL A 239 7.34 8.62 2.01
C VAL A 239 7.91 9.23 3.29
N TRP A 240 8.98 8.61 3.81
CA TRP A 240 9.66 9.11 4.98
C TRP A 240 10.61 10.26 4.64
N ASN A 241 10.35 11.45 5.21
CA ASN A 241 11.28 12.57 5.17
C ASN A 241 12.24 12.50 6.38
N LYS A 242 13.54 12.28 6.11
CA LYS A 242 14.56 12.12 7.14
C LYS A 242 14.83 13.41 7.91
N GLU A 243 14.77 14.56 7.26
CA GLU A 243 15.08 15.87 7.83
C GLU A 243 13.98 16.31 8.78
N ARG A 244 12.71 16.19 8.35
CA ARG A 244 11.53 16.57 9.14
C ARG A 244 11.11 15.50 10.13
N LYS A 245 11.65 14.28 10.03
CA LYS A 245 11.26 13.10 10.84
C LYS A 245 9.75 12.82 10.80
N ARG A 246 9.15 13.02 9.63
CA ARG A 246 7.72 12.85 9.34
C ARG A 246 7.52 12.08 8.05
N TYR A 247 6.34 11.50 7.90
CA TYR A 247 5.87 10.97 6.63
C TYR A 247 5.25 12.09 5.82
N PHE A 248 5.68 12.23 4.58
CA PHE A 248 5.08 13.12 3.62
C PHE A 248 4.08 12.32 2.78
N PHE A 249 2.81 12.70 2.87
CA PHE A 249 1.73 12.14 2.07
C PHE A 249 1.57 13.00 0.84
N HIS A 250 2.04 12.47 -0.26
CA HIS A 250 2.01 13.13 -1.56
C HIS A 250 0.81 12.65 -2.37
N GLY A 251 0.16 13.57 -3.07
CA GLY A 251 -0.89 13.30 -4.03
C GLY A 251 -0.62 14.03 -5.34
N ASP A 252 -0.41 13.28 -6.41
CA ASP A 252 -0.26 13.83 -7.76
C ASP A 252 -1.58 14.37 -8.29
N PRO A 253 -1.54 15.22 -9.34
CA PRO A 253 -2.75 15.62 -10.04
C PRO A 253 -3.55 14.42 -10.54
N PRO A 254 -4.90 14.52 -10.54
CA PRO A 254 -5.76 13.44 -10.99
C PRO A 254 -5.41 12.96 -12.40
N VAL A 255 -5.40 11.64 -12.57
CA VAL A 255 -5.24 11.03 -13.89
C VAL A 255 -6.42 11.42 -14.77
N ARG A 256 -6.15 11.94 -15.96
CA ARG A 256 -7.20 12.27 -16.93
C ARG A 256 -7.82 10.97 -17.46
N THR A 257 -9.11 10.80 -17.21
CA THR A 257 -9.91 9.71 -17.77
C THR A 257 -10.64 10.25 -19.01
N ASN A 258 -10.21 9.85 -20.20
CA ASN A 258 -10.94 10.21 -21.43
C ASN A 258 -12.10 9.22 -21.62
N SER A 259 -13.32 9.69 -21.35
CA SER A 259 -14.57 8.94 -21.61
C SER A 259 -15.02 8.98 -23.07
N THR A 260 -14.17 9.42 -24.01
CA THR A 260 -14.47 9.34 -25.45
C THR A 260 -14.60 7.88 -25.82
N GLY A 261 -15.82 7.45 -26.14
CA GLY A 261 -16.31 6.08 -26.38
C GLY A 261 -15.60 5.21 -27.41
N GLY A 262 -14.29 5.20 -27.39
CA GLY A 262 -13.43 4.27 -28.11
C GLY A 262 -12.99 3.14 -27.20
N SER A 263 -12.88 1.95 -27.75
CA SER A 263 -12.41 0.71 -27.10
C SER A 263 -10.96 0.77 -26.58
N ASP A 264 -10.42 1.95 -26.36
CA ASP A 264 -9.03 2.16 -25.97
C ASP A 264 -8.87 2.02 -24.44
N ARG A 265 -8.79 0.74 -24.01
CA ARG A 265 -8.44 0.35 -22.63
C ARG A 265 -7.02 0.78 -22.22
N LYS A 266 -6.27 1.44 -23.11
CA LYS A 266 -4.85 1.79 -22.94
C LYS A 266 -4.61 3.17 -22.33
N SER A 267 -5.63 4.02 -22.22
CA SER A 267 -5.47 5.45 -21.84
C SER A 267 -5.62 5.76 -20.35
N VAL A 268 -5.66 4.77 -19.46
CA VAL A 268 -5.85 4.94 -18.01
C VAL A 268 -4.72 4.24 -17.21
N VAL A 269 -3.53 4.14 -17.78
CA VAL A 269 -2.36 3.62 -17.03
C VAL A 269 -1.15 4.50 -17.27
#